data_d0db9c295e47d290a4a223917fec41f2
#
_entry.id   d0db9c295e47d290a4a223917fec41f2
#
_cell.length_a   1.000
_cell.length_b   1.000
_cell.length_c   1.000
_cell.angle_alpha   90.00
_cell.angle_beta   90.00
_cell.angle_gamma   90.00
#
_symmetry.space_group_name_H-M   'P 1'
#
loop_
_entity.id
_entity.type
_entity.pdbx_description
1 polymer ?
#
loop_
_entity_poly.entity_id
_entity_poly.type
_entity_poly.pdbx_seq_one_letter_code
_entity_poly.pdbx_strand_id
1 'polypeptide(L)'
;MSHCMTFRTFGAGHSRVFILSPVMPVWDEGGFAQSLIEHFTAAGFQVTVFDSLSLPVVPGEDFGAFTERWACALEPWGVPDVLVGVALGGALAQALAGSSFLQSTPALLLLSSPAKADGLLDSRLGHMADLAEQGHVEQARHLLDNLVLPDGQVHDRADPAGHESDATLSMQGQRLTVGFRLLAGVDVSECLLDYQGRVLSVFGEKSQLVGARHVLRTRGQRQRSLCVEGGGMRPLADDLQQVLDSIDAFLMTRQECVQ
;
A
#
# COMPACT_ATOMS: atom_id res chain seq x y z
N MET A 1 -22.15 -15.71 -1.22
CA MET A 1 -21.34 -15.95 -0.01
C MET A 1 -20.76 -14.59 0.40
N SER A 2 -21.03 -14.12 1.62
CA SER A 2 -20.41 -12.89 2.12
C SER A 2 -18.90 -13.13 2.29
N HIS A 3 -18.11 -12.61 1.38
CA HIS A 3 -16.66 -12.62 1.55
C HIS A 3 -16.32 -11.63 2.68
N CYS A 4 -15.84 -12.15 3.79
CA CYS A 4 -15.48 -11.33 4.95
C CYS A 4 -14.07 -10.77 4.72
N MET A 5 -13.92 -9.44 4.78
CA MET A 5 -12.60 -8.81 4.78
C MET A 5 -11.79 -9.28 5.99
N THR A 6 -10.50 -9.51 5.78
CA THR A 6 -9.55 -9.77 6.87
C THR A 6 -8.93 -8.46 7.33
N PHE A 7 -8.96 -8.20 8.64
CA PHE A 7 -8.44 -6.96 9.23
C PHE A 7 -8.02 -7.17 10.69
N ARG A 8 -7.25 -6.22 11.21
CA ARG A 8 -6.94 -6.06 12.64
C ARG A 8 -7.19 -4.61 13.04
N THR A 9 -7.73 -4.40 14.24
CA THR A 9 -7.95 -3.06 14.82
C THR A 9 -7.12 -2.89 16.09
N PHE A 10 -6.50 -1.71 16.22
CA PHE A 10 -5.62 -1.32 17.31
C PHE A 10 -6.05 0.03 17.87
N GLY A 11 -5.85 0.23 19.19
CA GLY A 11 -6.27 1.46 19.87
C GLY A 11 -7.79 1.56 20.00
N ALA A 12 -8.24 2.65 20.65
CA ALA A 12 -9.65 2.89 20.97
C ALA A 12 -10.05 4.37 20.82
N GLY A 13 -9.34 5.13 19.97
CA GLY A 13 -9.62 6.53 19.70
C GLY A 13 -10.91 6.75 18.91
N HIS A 14 -11.42 7.99 18.93
CA HIS A 14 -12.58 8.38 18.10
C HIS A 14 -12.17 8.67 16.65
N SER A 15 -11.00 9.26 16.46
CA SER A 15 -10.41 9.46 15.12
C SER A 15 -9.88 8.15 14.57
N ARG A 16 -10.12 7.91 13.28
CA ARG A 16 -9.88 6.61 12.65
C ARG A 16 -8.85 6.69 11.54
N VAL A 17 -7.94 5.72 11.56
CA VAL A 17 -6.98 5.49 10.47
C VAL A 17 -7.29 4.13 9.84
N PHE A 18 -7.44 4.09 8.52
CA PHE A 18 -7.50 2.84 7.77
C PHE A 18 -6.17 2.65 7.04
N ILE A 19 -5.60 1.47 7.12
CA ILE A 19 -4.36 1.10 6.44
C ILE A 19 -4.64 -0.07 5.51
N LEU A 20 -4.35 0.11 4.22
CA LEU A 20 -4.47 -0.92 3.19
C LEU A 20 -3.09 -1.52 2.91
N SER A 21 -3.00 -2.85 2.97
CA SER A 21 -1.73 -3.59 2.92
C SER A 21 -1.10 -3.65 1.52
N PRO A 22 0.22 -3.84 1.43
CA PRO A 22 0.89 -4.20 0.18
C PRO A 22 0.56 -5.63 -0.25
N VAL A 23 1.09 -6.05 -1.41
CA VAL A 23 1.14 -7.46 -1.79
C VAL A 23 2.06 -8.20 -0.84
N MET A 24 1.54 -9.25 -0.20
CA MET A 24 2.28 -10.11 0.72
C MET A 24 1.94 -11.58 0.47
N PRO A 25 2.93 -12.49 0.55
CA PRO A 25 2.67 -13.92 0.42
C PRO A 25 1.75 -14.46 1.53
N VAL A 26 1.91 -13.91 2.73
CA VAL A 26 1.09 -14.26 3.91
C VAL A 26 0.65 -12.95 4.58
N TRP A 27 -0.59 -12.92 5.04
CA TRP A 27 -1.08 -11.83 5.88
C TRP A 27 -0.39 -11.88 7.25
N ASP A 28 0.28 -10.79 7.63
CA ASP A 28 1.08 -10.66 8.85
C ASP A 28 0.34 -9.92 9.99
N GLU A 29 -0.98 -9.81 9.87
CA GLU A 29 -1.85 -9.17 10.86
C GLU A 29 -1.53 -7.68 11.13
N GLY A 30 -0.88 -7.02 10.17
CA GLY A 30 -0.50 -5.60 10.25
C GLY A 30 0.95 -5.36 10.65
N GLY A 31 1.76 -6.41 10.81
CA GLY A 31 3.18 -6.29 11.20
C GLY A 31 4.00 -5.39 10.26
N PHE A 32 3.68 -5.38 8.96
CA PHE A 32 4.31 -4.50 7.97
C PHE A 32 4.17 -3.00 8.30
N ALA A 33 3.16 -2.62 9.07
CA ALA A 33 2.83 -1.24 9.44
C ALA A 33 2.99 -0.98 10.95
N GLN A 34 3.70 -1.83 11.69
CA GLN A 34 3.78 -1.78 13.16
C GLN A 34 4.16 -0.38 13.68
N SER A 35 5.16 0.26 13.11
CA SER A 35 5.60 1.60 13.52
C SER A 35 4.54 2.68 13.29
N LEU A 36 3.74 2.58 12.21
CA LEU A 36 2.60 3.48 11.99
C LEU A 36 1.47 3.21 12.98
N ILE A 37 1.18 1.94 13.26
CA ILE A 37 0.15 1.54 14.23
C ILE A 37 0.50 2.13 15.59
N GLU A 38 1.74 1.97 16.05
CA GLU A 38 2.23 2.52 17.32
C GLU A 38 2.14 4.04 17.34
N HIS A 39 2.60 4.70 16.29
CA HIS A 39 2.58 6.15 16.16
C HIS A 39 1.14 6.72 16.22
N PHE A 40 0.23 6.20 15.42
CA PHE A 40 -1.15 6.66 15.39
C PHE A 40 -1.92 6.32 16.68
N THR A 41 -1.71 5.13 17.25
CA THR A 41 -2.37 4.77 18.51
C THR A 41 -1.86 5.61 19.68
N ALA A 42 -0.56 5.94 19.73
CA ALA A 42 0.01 6.88 20.69
C ALA A 42 -0.57 8.30 20.53
N ALA A 43 -0.92 8.71 19.31
CA ALA A 43 -1.61 9.97 19.01
C ALA A 43 -3.13 9.91 19.27
N GLY A 44 -3.66 8.80 19.80
CA GLY A 44 -5.06 8.67 20.18
C GLY A 44 -6.01 8.26 19.04
N PHE A 45 -5.50 7.71 17.95
CA PHE A 45 -6.32 7.17 16.87
C PHE A 45 -6.70 5.71 17.12
N GLN A 46 -7.83 5.30 16.56
CA GLN A 46 -8.12 3.89 16.29
C GLN A 46 -7.60 3.54 14.90
N VAL A 47 -6.73 2.53 14.81
CA VAL A 47 -6.11 2.09 13.55
C VAL A 47 -6.71 0.76 13.14
N THR A 48 -7.27 0.68 11.93
CA THR A 48 -7.71 -0.59 11.34
C THR A 48 -6.87 -0.89 10.11
N VAL A 49 -6.18 -2.02 10.13
CA VAL A 49 -5.34 -2.51 9.04
C VAL A 49 -6.09 -3.60 8.29
N PHE A 50 -6.24 -3.42 6.99
CA PHE A 50 -6.96 -4.35 6.11
C PHE A 50 -5.96 -5.12 5.24
N ASP A 51 -6.18 -6.42 5.09
CA ASP A 51 -5.51 -7.23 4.07
C ASP A 51 -6.13 -6.92 2.70
N SER A 52 -5.43 -6.17 1.87
CA SER A 52 -5.91 -5.74 0.54
C SER A 52 -6.24 -6.90 -0.41
N LEU A 53 -5.70 -8.11 -0.16
CA LEU A 53 -5.96 -9.31 -0.94
C LEU A 53 -6.96 -10.27 -0.26
N SER A 54 -7.64 -9.84 0.80
CA SER A 54 -8.64 -10.68 1.50
C SER A 54 -9.96 -10.80 0.74
N LEU A 55 -10.31 -9.82 -0.11
CA LEU A 55 -11.41 -9.98 -1.06
C LEU A 55 -10.87 -10.78 -2.26
N PRO A 56 -11.42 -11.99 -2.52
CA PRO A 56 -10.95 -12.80 -3.64
C PRO A 56 -11.11 -12.06 -4.96
N VAL A 57 -10.06 -12.02 -5.78
CA VAL A 57 -10.15 -11.44 -7.12
C VAL A 57 -10.95 -12.38 -8.01
N VAL A 58 -11.91 -11.82 -8.74
CA VAL A 58 -12.75 -12.57 -9.68
C VAL A 58 -11.98 -12.74 -11.00
N PRO A 59 -12.01 -13.93 -11.63
CA PRO A 59 -11.34 -14.13 -12.91
C PRO A 59 -11.79 -13.09 -13.96
N GLY A 60 -10.81 -12.38 -14.55
CA GLY A 60 -11.07 -11.32 -15.51
C GLY A 60 -11.45 -9.96 -14.93
N GLU A 61 -11.44 -9.82 -13.61
CA GLU A 61 -11.66 -8.55 -12.91
C GLU A 61 -10.47 -7.61 -13.14
N ASP A 62 -10.77 -6.38 -13.54
CA ASP A 62 -9.78 -5.32 -13.61
C ASP A 62 -9.63 -4.59 -12.25
N PHE A 63 -8.66 -3.68 -12.18
CA PHE A 63 -8.39 -2.92 -10.97
C PHE A 63 -9.57 -2.02 -10.56
N GLY A 64 -10.34 -1.51 -11.51
CA GLY A 64 -11.53 -0.68 -11.26
C GLY A 64 -12.65 -1.46 -10.59
N ALA A 65 -13.01 -2.62 -11.14
CA ALA A 65 -14.01 -3.50 -10.56
C ALA A 65 -13.60 -4.03 -9.16
N PHE A 66 -12.32 -4.34 -8.98
CA PHE A 66 -11.77 -4.69 -7.67
C PHE A 66 -11.92 -3.53 -6.67
N THR A 67 -11.63 -2.29 -7.09
CA THR A 67 -11.81 -1.09 -6.27
C THR A 67 -13.27 -0.86 -5.87
N GLU A 68 -14.22 -1.04 -6.79
CA GLU A 68 -15.66 -0.89 -6.49
C GLU A 68 -16.12 -1.87 -5.41
N ARG A 69 -15.65 -3.11 -5.46
CA ARG A 69 -15.95 -4.09 -4.41
C ARG A 69 -15.35 -3.71 -3.06
N TRP A 70 -14.15 -3.15 -3.05
CA TRP A 70 -13.55 -2.62 -1.83
C TRP A 70 -14.33 -1.42 -1.29
N ALA A 71 -14.81 -0.51 -2.15
CA ALA A 71 -15.65 0.61 -1.74
C ALA A 71 -16.93 0.11 -1.04
N CYS A 72 -17.64 -0.84 -1.65
CA CYS A 72 -18.83 -1.46 -1.05
C CYS A 72 -18.53 -2.16 0.29
N ALA A 73 -17.39 -2.84 0.38
CA ALA A 73 -17.00 -3.57 1.60
C ALA A 73 -16.60 -2.63 2.75
N LEU A 74 -16.04 -1.44 2.44
CA LEU A 74 -15.65 -0.43 3.42
C LEU A 74 -16.81 0.48 3.83
N GLU A 75 -17.89 0.59 3.07
CA GLU A 75 -19.02 1.49 3.34
C GLU A 75 -19.56 1.35 4.77
N PRO A 76 -19.78 0.14 5.34
CA PRO A 76 -20.25 -0.03 6.71
C PRO A 76 -19.28 0.50 7.79
N TRP A 77 -18.01 0.67 7.44
CA TRP A 77 -16.98 1.18 8.35
C TRP A 77 -16.99 2.71 8.48
N GLY A 78 -17.68 3.40 7.55
CA GLY A 78 -17.68 4.85 7.47
C GLY A 78 -16.33 5.44 7.03
N VAL A 79 -16.28 6.75 6.85
CA VAL A 79 -15.10 7.47 6.33
C VAL A 79 -14.04 7.62 7.42
N PRO A 80 -12.77 7.24 7.18
CA PRO A 80 -11.68 7.48 8.13
C PRO A 80 -11.20 8.93 8.08
N ASP A 81 -10.54 9.40 9.15
CA ASP A 81 -9.83 10.68 9.17
C ASP A 81 -8.54 10.64 8.33
N VAL A 82 -7.90 9.48 8.29
CA VAL A 82 -6.70 9.23 7.48
C VAL A 82 -6.85 7.87 6.78
N LEU A 83 -6.68 7.87 5.47
CA LEU A 83 -6.57 6.65 4.67
C LEU A 83 -5.10 6.47 4.29
N VAL A 84 -4.52 5.34 4.69
CA VAL A 84 -3.12 4.98 4.42
C VAL A 84 -3.11 3.83 3.43
N GLY A 85 -2.26 3.91 2.41
CA GLY A 85 -2.04 2.79 1.51
C GLY A 85 -0.56 2.53 1.27
N VAL A 86 -0.17 1.25 1.26
CA VAL A 86 1.20 0.81 1.01
C VAL A 86 1.23 0.00 -0.29
N ALA A 87 2.07 0.37 -1.24
CA ALA A 87 2.21 -0.28 -2.55
C ALA A 87 0.85 -0.55 -3.23
N LEU A 88 0.39 -1.82 -3.34
CA LEU A 88 -0.94 -2.19 -3.86
C LEU A 88 -2.06 -1.46 -3.10
N GLY A 89 -2.00 -1.51 -1.76
CA GLY A 89 -2.97 -0.81 -0.92
C GLY A 89 -3.00 0.70 -1.17
N GLY A 90 -1.88 1.27 -1.61
CA GLY A 90 -1.80 2.68 -1.97
C GLY A 90 -2.40 3.01 -3.34
N ALA A 91 -2.25 2.15 -4.33
CA ALA A 91 -2.98 2.28 -5.59
C ALA A 91 -4.50 2.17 -5.34
N LEU A 92 -4.89 1.18 -4.51
CA LEU A 92 -6.29 1.00 -4.09
C LEU A 92 -6.82 2.22 -3.32
N ALA A 93 -6.04 2.77 -2.38
CA ALA A 93 -6.42 3.97 -1.62
C ALA A 93 -6.64 5.19 -2.52
N GLN A 94 -5.81 5.38 -3.55
CA GLN A 94 -5.96 6.44 -4.54
C GLN A 94 -7.25 6.27 -5.35
N ALA A 95 -7.52 5.06 -5.83
CA ALA A 95 -8.75 4.76 -6.57
C ALA A 95 -10.01 4.94 -5.70
N LEU A 96 -9.97 4.47 -4.45
CA LEU A 96 -11.03 4.64 -3.47
C LEU A 96 -11.29 6.12 -3.12
N ALA A 97 -10.25 6.96 -3.03
CA ALA A 97 -10.39 8.40 -2.80
C ALA A 97 -11.11 9.12 -3.96
N GLY A 98 -11.09 8.55 -5.16
CA GLY A 98 -11.91 8.99 -6.29
C GLY A 98 -13.38 8.56 -6.21
N SER A 99 -13.72 7.60 -5.34
CA SER A 99 -15.09 7.15 -5.15
C SER A 99 -15.90 8.12 -4.30
N SER A 100 -17.21 8.20 -4.54
CA SER A 100 -18.11 9.10 -3.79
C SER A 100 -18.08 8.87 -2.28
N PHE A 101 -17.83 7.64 -1.84
CA PHE A 101 -17.80 7.28 -0.43
C PHE A 101 -16.56 7.81 0.30
N LEU A 102 -15.34 7.61 -0.25
CA LEU A 102 -14.09 8.02 0.41
C LEU A 102 -13.54 9.38 -0.06
N GLN A 103 -14.22 10.04 -1.01
CA GLN A 103 -13.85 11.37 -1.50
C GLN A 103 -13.79 12.42 -0.37
N SER A 104 -14.55 12.23 0.70
CA SER A 104 -14.58 13.11 1.87
C SER A 104 -13.50 12.79 2.91
N THR A 105 -12.66 11.77 2.72
CA THR A 105 -11.53 11.47 3.61
C THR A 105 -10.57 12.67 3.65
N PRO A 106 -10.25 13.24 4.84
CA PRO A 106 -9.49 14.48 4.92
C PRO A 106 -8.01 14.34 4.53
N ALA A 107 -7.43 13.16 4.72
CA ALA A 107 -6.01 12.93 4.49
C ALA A 107 -5.74 11.54 3.88
N LEU A 108 -4.91 11.51 2.85
CA LEU A 108 -4.42 10.32 2.17
C LEU A 108 -2.90 10.23 2.33
N LEU A 109 -2.41 9.14 2.91
CA LEU A 109 -0.99 8.86 3.08
C LEU A 109 -0.61 7.66 2.21
N LEU A 110 0.33 7.86 1.30
CA LEU A 110 0.75 6.88 0.30
C LEU A 110 2.22 6.52 0.52
N LEU A 111 2.50 5.26 0.85
CA LEU A 111 3.85 4.76 1.06
C LEU A 111 4.26 3.87 -0.11
N SER A 112 5.25 4.28 -0.88
CA SER A 112 5.75 3.58 -2.06
C SER A 112 4.63 3.08 -2.98
N SER A 113 3.65 3.95 -3.24
CA SER A 113 2.40 3.64 -3.91
C SER A 113 2.38 4.24 -5.32
N PRO A 114 2.21 3.43 -6.37
CA PRO A 114 2.13 3.97 -7.72
C PRO A 114 0.76 4.60 -7.98
N ALA A 115 0.74 5.78 -8.61
CA ALA A 115 -0.44 6.32 -9.25
C ALA A 115 -0.56 5.79 -10.69
N LYS A 116 0.58 5.54 -11.32
CA LYS A 116 0.66 4.99 -12.67
C LYS A 116 1.87 4.08 -12.79
N ALA A 117 1.65 2.88 -13.32
CA ALA A 117 2.72 1.98 -13.68
C ALA A 117 3.41 2.43 -14.99
N ASP A 118 4.71 2.14 -15.11
CA ASP A 118 5.47 2.25 -16.35
C ASP A 118 5.93 0.88 -16.82
N GLY A 119 6.46 0.79 -18.03
CA GLY A 119 6.86 -0.47 -18.61
C GLY A 119 7.93 -1.24 -17.81
N LEU A 120 8.75 -0.55 -17.02
CA LEU A 120 9.74 -1.21 -16.13
C LEU A 120 9.06 -1.81 -14.90
N LEU A 121 8.15 -1.08 -14.28
CA LEU A 121 7.37 -1.58 -13.15
C LEU A 121 6.50 -2.78 -13.61
N ASP A 122 5.82 -2.65 -14.75
CA ASP A 122 5.01 -3.73 -15.34
C ASP A 122 5.83 -4.98 -15.62
N SER A 123 7.03 -4.82 -16.19
CA SER A 123 7.93 -5.95 -16.46
C SER A 123 8.37 -6.67 -15.17
N ARG A 124 8.69 -5.91 -14.11
CA ARG A 124 9.09 -6.48 -12.82
C ARG A 124 7.94 -7.19 -12.12
N LEU A 125 6.77 -6.56 -12.09
CA LEU A 125 5.55 -7.15 -11.51
C LEU A 125 5.14 -8.40 -12.28
N GLY A 126 5.14 -8.33 -13.62
CA GLY A 126 4.83 -9.46 -14.49
C GLY A 126 5.77 -10.64 -14.26
N HIS A 127 7.08 -10.40 -14.16
CA HIS A 127 8.04 -11.46 -13.90
C HIS A 127 7.82 -12.15 -12.54
N MET A 128 7.56 -11.38 -11.47
CA MET A 128 7.23 -11.95 -10.17
C MET A 128 5.92 -12.75 -10.18
N ALA A 129 4.90 -12.25 -10.91
CA ALA A 129 3.64 -12.95 -11.08
C ALA A 129 3.83 -14.26 -11.84
N ASP A 130 4.60 -14.26 -12.93
CA ASP A 130 4.89 -15.45 -13.74
C ASP A 130 5.60 -16.55 -12.94
N LEU A 131 6.62 -16.16 -12.15
CA LEU A 131 7.31 -17.09 -11.26
C LEU A 131 6.35 -17.73 -10.25
N ALA A 132 5.51 -16.92 -9.62
CA ALA A 132 4.56 -17.40 -8.62
C ALA A 132 3.48 -18.32 -9.25
N GLU A 133 2.98 -17.97 -10.44
CA GLU A 133 1.98 -18.73 -11.20
C GLU A 133 2.52 -20.09 -11.67
N GLN A 134 3.80 -20.16 -12.01
CA GLN A 134 4.50 -21.38 -12.40
C GLN A 134 4.89 -22.28 -11.20
N GLY A 135 4.57 -21.87 -9.97
CA GLY A 135 4.91 -22.59 -8.75
C GLY A 135 6.31 -22.30 -8.21
N HIS A 136 7.06 -21.39 -8.82
CA HIS A 136 8.38 -20.96 -8.35
C HIS A 136 8.25 -19.85 -7.27
N VAL A 137 7.46 -20.14 -6.22
CA VAL A 137 7.06 -19.16 -5.20
C VAL A 137 8.25 -18.62 -4.43
N GLU A 138 9.21 -19.47 -4.09
CA GLU A 138 10.44 -19.05 -3.40
C GLU A 138 11.29 -18.09 -4.25
N GLN A 139 11.37 -18.34 -5.55
CA GLN A 139 12.07 -17.45 -6.48
C GLN A 139 11.34 -16.10 -6.61
N ALA A 140 10.00 -16.11 -6.66
CA ALA A 140 9.21 -14.88 -6.67
C ALA A 140 9.40 -14.06 -5.38
N ARG A 141 9.43 -14.72 -4.22
CA ARG A 141 9.69 -14.08 -2.91
C ARG A 141 11.10 -13.50 -2.85
N HIS A 142 12.10 -14.27 -3.26
CA HIS A 142 13.50 -13.82 -3.29
C HIS A 142 13.67 -12.61 -4.22
N LEU A 143 13.04 -12.62 -5.39
CA LEU A 143 13.05 -11.48 -6.31
C LEU A 143 12.39 -10.26 -5.67
N LEU A 144 11.23 -10.43 -5.01
CA LEU A 144 10.56 -9.35 -4.28
C LEU A 144 11.46 -8.80 -3.17
N ASP A 145 12.06 -9.67 -2.35
CA ASP A 145 12.94 -9.27 -1.25
C ASP A 145 14.14 -8.43 -1.76
N ASN A 146 14.68 -8.75 -2.92
CA ASN A 146 15.74 -7.95 -3.54
C ASN A 146 15.23 -6.62 -4.12
N LEU A 147 14.07 -6.62 -4.76
CA LEU A 147 13.49 -5.41 -5.38
C LEU A 147 12.95 -4.39 -4.38
N VAL A 148 12.67 -4.79 -3.15
CA VAL A 148 12.26 -3.86 -2.08
C VAL A 148 13.43 -3.14 -1.42
N LEU A 149 14.64 -3.64 -1.59
CA LEU A 149 15.86 -2.96 -1.13
C LEU A 149 16.20 -1.75 -2.01
N PRO A 150 16.96 -0.78 -1.48
CA PRO A 150 17.59 0.25 -2.31
C PRO A 150 18.42 -0.35 -3.44
N ASP A 151 18.41 0.28 -4.61
CA ASP A 151 19.24 -0.15 -5.74
C ASP A 151 20.72 -0.23 -5.36
N GLY A 152 21.36 -1.32 -5.77
CA GLY A 152 22.74 -1.65 -5.42
C GLY A 152 22.89 -2.43 -4.09
N GLN A 153 21.82 -2.69 -3.36
CA GLN A 153 21.84 -3.60 -2.21
C GLN A 153 21.26 -4.98 -2.60
N VAL A 154 21.76 -6.02 -1.99
CA VAL A 154 21.32 -7.41 -2.18
C VAL A 154 21.05 -8.03 -0.82
N HIS A 155 19.98 -8.79 -0.67
CA HIS A 155 19.77 -9.63 0.50
C HIS A 155 20.76 -10.80 0.47
N ASP A 156 21.65 -10.81 1.44
CA ASP A 156 22.48 -11.98 1.74
C ASP A 156 21.69 -12.91 2.67
N ARG A 157 20.60 -13.48 2.15
CA ARG A 157 19.72 -14.35 2.94
C ARG A 157 20.14 -15.80 2.68
N ALA A 158 20.68 -16.43 3.70
CA ALA A 158 20.69 -17.88 3.77
C ALA A 158 19.22 -18.38 3.70
N ASP A 159 18.95 -19.33 2.81
CA ASP A 159 17.64 -19.97 2.70
C ASP A 159 17.09 -20.31 4.10
N PRO A 160 15.85 -19.92 4.44
CA PRO A 160 15.26 -20.36 5.68
C PRO A 160 15.19 -21.89 5.62
N ALA A 161 15.87 -22.56 6.54
CA ALA A 161 15.88 -24.02 6.69
C ALA A 161 14.53 -24.51 7.23
N GLY A 162 13.47 -24.38 6.44
CA GLY A 162 12.14 -24.84 6.78
C GLY A 162 11.41 -25.24 5.50
N HIS A 163 11.05 -26.52 5.36
CA HIS A 163 10.19 -26.94 4.27
C HIS A 163 8.77 -26.49 4.57
N GLU A 164 8.31 -25.45 3.87
CA GLU A 164 6.88 -25.09 3.85
C GLU A 164 6.11 -26.20 3.10
N SER A 165 4.86 -26.46 3.49
CA SER A 165 4.04 -27.47 2.78
C SER A 165 3.66 -26.96 1.38
N ASP A 166 3.47 -27.89 0.44
CA ASP A 166 3.02 -27.54 -0.93
C ASP A 166 1.72 -26.74 -0.93
N ALA A 167 0.81 -27.02 0.01
CA ALA A 167 -0.43 -26.27 0.16
C ALA A 167 -0.18 -24.80 0.58
N THR A 168 0.79 -24.58 1.50
CA THR A 168 1.19 -23.24 1.93
C THR A 168 1.83 -22.46 0.78
N LEU A 169 2.77 -23.08 0.08
CA LEU A 169 3.41 -22.47 -1.10
C LEU A 169 2.39 -22.13 -2.19
N SER A 170 1.42 -23.01 -2.45
CA SER A 170 0.36 -22.77 -3.43
C SER A 170 -0.49 -21.55 -3.07
N MET A 171 -0.88 -21.39 -1.79
CA MET A 171 -1.63 -20.22 -1.33
C MET A 171 -0.80 -18.93 -1.44
N GLN A 172 0.46 -18.96 -1.07
CA GLN A 172 1.38 -17.82 -1.20
C GLN A 172 1.56 -17.44 -2.66
N GLY A 173 1.78 -18.42 -3.55
CA GLY A 173 1.90 -18.21 -4.98
C GLY A 173 0.67 -17.53 -5.57
N GLN A 174 -0.53 -18.00 -5.21
CA GLN A 174 -1.79 -17.42 -5.65
C GLN A 174 -1.91 -15.95 -5.22
N ARG A 175 -1.58 -15.62 -3.97
CA ARG A 175 -1.63 -14.23 -3.46
C ARG A 175 -0.65 -13.33 -4.20
N LEU A 176 0.59 -13.78 -4.42
CA LEU A 176 1.60 -13.02 -5.16
C LEU A 176 1.17 -12.80 -6.61
N THR A 177 0.73 -13.86 -7.31
CA THR A 177 0.24 -13.78 -8.69
C THR A 177 -0.86 -12.74 -8.82
N VAL A 178 -1.91 -12.89 -8.02
CA VAL A 178 -3.08 -12.00 -8.04
C VAL A 178 -2.69 -10.55 -7.73
N GLY A 179 -1.92 -10.32 -6.67
CA GLY A 179 -1.54 -8.97 -6.25
C GLY A 179 -0.66 -8.26 -7.27
N PHE A 180 0.31 -8.95 -7.86
CA PHE A 180 1.17 -8.36 -8.89
C PHE A 180 0.43 -8.13 -10.22
N ARG A 181 -0.47 -9.04 -10.62
CA ARG A 181 -1.32 -8.85 -11.80
C ARG A 181 -2.27 -7.67 -11.66
N LEU A 182 -2.84 -7.45 -10.47
CA LEU A 182 -3.68 -6.27 -10.19
C LEU A 182 -2.91 -4.95 -10.31
N LEU A 183 -1.62 -4.93 -9.93
CA LEU A 183 -0.77 -3.73 -10.05
C LEU A 183 -0.21 -3.52 -11.45
N ALA A 184 -0.07 -4.57 -12.24
CA ALA A 184 0.46 -4.46 -13.60
C ALA A 184 -0.49 -3.61 -14.46
N GLY A 185 0.05 -2.58 -15.11
CA GLY A 185 -0.72 -1.65 -15.94
C GLY A 185 -1.63 -0.70 -15.15
N VAL A 186 -1.51 -0.63 -13.81
CA VAL A 186 -2.36 0.27 -13.01
C VAL A 186 -2.17 1.72 -13.44
N ASP A 187 -3.28 2.41 -13.66
CA ASP A 187 -3.34 3.86 -13.85
C ASP A 187 -4.52 4.42 -13.06
N VAL A 188 -4.22 5.00 -11.92
CA VAL A 188 -5.18 5.68 -11.03
C VAL A 188 -4.87 7.18 -10.93
N SER A 189 -4.10 7.70 -11.89
CA SER A 189 -3.64 9.10 -11.88
C SER A 189 -4.78 10.10 -11.95
N GLU A 190 -5.91 9.74 -12.57
CA GLU A 190 -7.09 10.61 -12.69
C GLU A 190 -8.00 10.54 -11.46
N CYS A 191 -7.90 9.48 -10.64
CA CYS A 191 -8.79 9.29 -9.49
C CYS A 191 -8.66 10.40 -8.42
N LEU A 192 -7.52 11.08 -8.37
CA LEU A 192 -7.28 12.17 -7.41
C LEU A 192 -7.52 13.58 -7.97
N LEU A 193 -7.97 13.73 -9.23
CA LEU A 193 -8.19 15.05 -9.84
C LEU A 193 -9.21 15.89 -9.05
N ASP A 194 -10.30 15.25 -8.62
CA ASP A 194 -11.38 15.90 -7.89
C ASP A 194 -11.29 15.70 -6.37
N TYR A 195 -10.26 15.00 -5.90
CA TYR A 195 -10.08 14.75 -4.47
C TYR A 195 -9.72 16.05 -3.73
N GLN A 196 -10.56 16.40 -2.74
CA GLN A 196 -10.43 17.65 -1.98
C GLN A 196 -9.58 17.52 -0.72
N GLY A 197 -9.27 16.29 -0.30
CA GLY A 197 -8.39 16.02 0.83
C GLY A 197 -6.93 16.35 0.52
N ARG A 198 -6.09 16.16 1.53
CA ARG A 198 -4.64 16.34 1.39
C ARG A 198 -3.99 15.00 1.09
N VAL A 199 -2.91 15.01 0.34
CA VAL A 199 -2.15 13.81 -0.03
C VAL A 199 -0.69 13.99 0.36
N LEU A 200 -0.14 13.00 1.08
CA LEU A 200 1.30 12.86 1.30
C LEU A 200 1.76 11.56 0.65
N SER A 201 2.67 11.66 -0.30
CA SER A 201 3.32 10.51 -0.95
C SER A 201 4.76 10.39 -0.47
N VAL A 202 5.11 9.24 0.10
CA VAL A 202 6.46 8.92 0.61
C VAL A 202 7.04 7.79 -0.22
N PHE A 203 8.26 7.95 -0.72
CA PHE A 203 8.96 6.95 -1.52
C PHE A 203 10.46 7.07 -1.36
N GLY A 204 11.19 5.99 -1.60
CA GLY A 204 12.65 5.99 -1.54
C GLY A 204 13.30 6.46 -2.84
N GLU A 205 14.41 7.19 -2.73
CA GLU A 205 15.18 7.70 -3.86
C GLU A 205 15.71 6.58 -4.75
N LYS A 206 16.22 5.50 -4.11
CA LYS A 206 16.80 4.33 -4.79
C LYS A 206 15.81 3.16 -4.90
N SER A 207 14.52 3.45 -4.83
CA SER A 207 13.50 2.41 -4.99
C SER A 207 13.56 1.78 -6.38
N GLN A 208 13.64 0.47 -6.41
CA GLN A 208 13.69 -0.30 -7.64
C GLN A 208 12.29 -0.54 -8.25
N LEU A 209 11.20 -0.34 -7.48
CA LEU A 209 9.82 -0.51 -7.95
C LEU A 209 9.15 0.86 -8.09
N VAL A 210 8.71 1.47 -6.98
CA VAL A 210 7.97 2.73 -7.01
C VAL A 210 8.86 3.89 -6.61
N GLY A 211 9.18 4.77 -7.53
CA GLY A 211 9.93 6.00 -7.31
C GLY A 211 9.18 7.24 -7.80
N ALA A 212 9.86 8.38 -7.83
CA ALA A 212 9.29 9.70 -8.15
C ALA A 212 8.47 9.78 -9.44
N ARG A 213 8.75 8.94 -10.45
CA ARG A 213 8.05 8.92 -11.74
C ARG A 213 6.68 8.25 -11.67
N HIS A 214 6.44 7.41 -10.66
CA HIS A 214 5.20 6.70 -10.46
C HIS A 214 4.22 7.44 -9.55
N VAL A 215 4.70 8.47 -8.83
CA VAL A 215 3.90 9.24 -7.87
C VAL A 215 3.22 10.41 -8.58
N LEU A 216 1.96 10.62 -8.26
CA LEU A 216 1.19 11.72 -8.83
C LEU A 216 1.83 13.07 -8.46
N ARG A 217 2.07 13.91 -9.47
CA ARG A 217 2.54 15.28 -9.31
C ARG A 217 1.44 16.23 -9.75
N THR A 218 0.54 16.62 -8.84
CA THR A 218 -0.38 17.70 -9.14
C THR A 218 0.21 19.06 -8.70
N ARG A 219 -0.16 20.13 -9.42
CA ARG A 219 0.29 21.49 -9.12
C ARG A 219 -0.55 22.14 -8.02
N GLY A 220 -0.68 21.48 -6.85
CA GLY A 220 -1.50 22.03 -5.77
C GLY A 220 -0.82 21.96 -4.40
N GLN A 221 -1.08 22.93 -3.53
CA GLN A 221 -0.57 22.96 -2.14
C GLN A 221 -1.10 21.80 -1.28
N ARG A 222 -2.11 21.06 -1.76
CA ARG A 222 -2.71 19.92 -1.04
C ARG A 222 -1.94 18.63 -1.21
N GLN A 223 -1.02 18.55 -2.17
CA GLN A 223 -0.17 17.39 -2.38
C GLN A 223 1.26 17.69 -1.98
N ARG A 224 1.80 16.82 -1.14
CA ARG A 224 3.19 16.84 -0.71
C ARG A 224 3.84 15.51 -1.04
N SER A 225 5.14 15.52 -1.26
CA SER A 225 5.92 14.30 -1.41
C SER A 225 7.18 14.37 -0.56
N LEU A 226 7.52 13.25 0.04
CA LEU A 226 8.80 13.01 0.72
C LEU A 226 9.57 11.97 -0.08
N CYS A 227 10.77 12.31 -0.51
CA CYS A 227 11.74 11.36 -1.06
C CYS A 227 12.75 11.04 0.04
N VAL A 228 12.78 9.78 0.48
CA VAL A 228 13.75 9.30 1.48
C VAL A 228 15.07 9.05 0.77
N GLU A 229 16.12 9.81 1.14
CA GLU A 229 17.43 9.75 0.53
C GLU A 229 18.05 8.35 0.73
N GLY A 230 18.56 7.76 -0.33
CA GLY A 230 19.12 6.41 -0.32
C GLY A 230 18.10 5.29 -0.06
N GLY A 231 16.84 5.59 0.19
CA GLY A 231 15.81 4.61 0.55
C GLY A 231 15.30 3.77 -0.62
N GLY A 232 14.77 2.58 -0.30
CA GLY A 232 14.13 1.63 -1.23
C GLY A 232 12.61 1.70 -1.20
N MET A 233 11.97 0.52 -1.26
CA MET A 233 10.50 0.38 -1.21
C MET A 233 9.90 0.47 0.21
N ARG A 234 10.73 0.47 1.24
CA ARG A 234 10.31 0.44 2.65
C ARG A 234 10.72 1.72 3.38
N PRO A 235 10.16 2.90 3.05
CA PRO A 235 10.61 4.17 3.61
C PRO A 235 10.55 4.22 5.14
N LEU A 236 9.62 3.51 5.79
CA LEU A 236 9.55 3.37 7.25
C LEU A 236 10.72 2.56 7.85
N ALA A 237 11.31 1.65 7.07
CA ALA A 237 12.50 0.90 7.50
C ALA A 237 13.79 1.65 7.14
N ASP A 238 13.76 2.45 6.07
CA ASP A 238 14.90 3.19 5.56
C ASP A 238 15.20 4.43 6.43
N ASP A 239 14.18 5.22 6.78
CA ASP A 239 14.29 6.37 7.69
C ASP A 239 12.97 6.62 8.43
N LEU A 240 12.77 5.90 9.53
CA LEU A 240 11.56 5.98 10.34
C LEU A 240 11.28 7.40 10.84
N GLN A 241 12.29 8.06 11.39
CA GLN A 241 12.09 9.37 12.03
C GLN A 241 11.68 10.43 11.00
N GLN A 242 12.36 10.51 9.87
CA GLN A 242 12.03 11.46 8.81
C GLN A 242 10.62 11.25 8.29
N VAL A 243 10.19 9.98 8.13
CA VAL A 243 8.84 9.65 7.67
C VAL A 243 7.79 10.05 8.69
N LEU A 244 7.98 9.72 9.98
CA LEU A 244 7.03 10.08 11.04
C LEU A 244 6.92 11.60 11.24
N ASP A 245 8.04 12.32 11.24
CA ASP A 245 8.05 13.79 11.33
C ASP A 245 7.30 14.44 10.16
N SER A 246 7.45 13.87 8.96
CA SER A 246 6.73 14.34 7.77
C SER A 246 5.22 14.06 7.85
N ILE A 247 4.82 12.93 8.42
CA ILE A 247 3.41 12.58 8.68
C ILE A 247 2.81 13.57 9.69
N ASP A 248 3.50 13.85 10.79
CA ASP A 248 3.04 14.80 11.81
C ASP A 248 2.87 16.20 11.24
N ALA A 249 3.88 16.71 10.54
CA ALA A 249 3.81 18.02 9.87
C ALA A 249 2.68 18.09 8.83
N PHE A 250 2.41 16.96 8.14
CA PHE A 250 1.30 16.85 7.19
C PHE A 250 -0.06 16.87 7.89
N LEU A 251 -0.21 16.21 9.03
CA LEU A 251 -1.47 16.16 9.77
C LEU A 251 -1.75 17.45 10.54
N MET A 252 -0.73 18.09 11.14
CA MET A 252 -0.86 19.34 11.91
C MET A 252 -1.31 20.54 11.07
N THR A 253 -0.98 20.59 9.79
CA THR A 253 -1.38 21.69 8.88
C THR A 253 -2.91 21.90 8.82
N ARG A 254 -3.71 21.00 9.41
CA ARG A 254 -5.19 21.10 9.50
C ARG A 254 -5.67 22.17 10.50
N GLN A 255 -4.85 22.56 11.49
CA GLN A 255 -5.32 23.41 12.61
C GLN A 255 -5.35 24.91 12.28
N GLU A 256 -4.65 25.38 11.25
CA GLU A 256 -4.52 26.81 10.95
C GLU A 256 -5.59 27.35 9.99
N CYS A 257 -6.42 26.51 9.36
CA CYS A 257 -7.45 26.95 8.40
C CYS A 257 -8.87 27.07 8.99
N VAL A 258 -9.04 26.93 10.30
CA VAL A 258 -10.34 27.06 10.99
C VAL A 258 -10.23 28.13 12.09
N GLN A 259 -9.93 29.35 11.68
CA GLN A 259 -10.15 30.57 12.50
C GLN A 259 -10.86 31.62 11.67
#